data_5d9c5a285d9e3e62e487c461ce40ba96
#
_entry.id   5d9c5a285d9e3e62e487c461ce40ba96
#
_cell.length_a   1.000
_cell.length_b   1.000
_cell.length_c   1.000
_cell.angle_alpha   90.00
_cell.angle_beta   90.00
_cell.angle_gamma   90.00
#
_symmetry.space_group_name_H-M   'P 1'
#
loop_
_entity.id
_entity.type
_entity.pdbx_description
1 polymer ?
#
loop_
_entity_poly.entity_id
_entity_poly.type
_entity_poly.pdbx_seq_one_letter_code
_entity_poly.pdbx_strand_id
1 'polypeptide(L)'
;DEFKTWFEEACGVYATLVDRIVPGFPRKDIAAIKEKLQYDDNLVVQAEIFHLWVIEAPQEIAKEFPADKAGLNVLFVPSEAPYHERKVTLLNGPHTVLSPVAYLSGVNIVRDACQHPVIGQYINKVMFDELMETLNLPKDELKKFAEDVLERFNNPFVDHAVTSIMLNSFPKYETRDLPRSEEHTSE
;
A
#
# COMPACT_ATOMS: atom_id res chain seq x y z
N ASP A 1 8.37 8.37 37.56
CA ASP A 1 9.20 7.19 37.32
C ASP A 1 10.41 7.61 36.47
N GLU A 2 11.63 7.43 37.03
CA GLU A 2 12.89 7.87 36.39
C GLU A 2 13.06 7.26 34.96
N PHE A 3 12.64 6.01 34.75
CA PHE A 3 12.69 5.38 33.43
C PHE A 3 11.77 6.10 32.43
N LYS A 4 10.57 6.47 32.83
CA LYS A 4 9.63 7.20 31.97
C LYS A 4 10.19 8.56 31.56
N THR A 5 10.72 9.29 32.53
CA THR A 5 11.36 10.60 32.29
C THR A 5 12.53 10.46 31.33
N TRP A 6 13.43 9.50 31.59
CA TRP A 6 14.56 9.24 30.69
C TRP A 6 14.09 8.84 29.27
N PHE A 7 13.07 7.98 29.16
CA PHE A 7 12.55 7.55 27.86
C PHE A 7 11.98 8.72 27.06
N GLU A 8 11.18 9.57 27.70
CA GLU A 8 10.58 10.74 27.08
C GLU A 8 11.62 11.80 26.66
N GLU A 9 12.74 11.91 27.36
CA GLU A 9 13.82 12.85 27.06
C GLU A 9 14.85 12.30 26.07
N ALA A 10 15.14 11.00 26.09
CA ALA A 10 16.24 10.39 25.36
C ALA A 10 15.79 9.61 24.11
N CYS A 11 14.51 9.23 23.99
CA CYS A 11 14.01 8.41 22.90
C CYS A 11 12.99 9.17 22.04
N GLY A 12 13.23 9.21 20.72
CA GLY A 12 12.25 9.68 19.74
C GLY A 12 11.38 8.51 19.26
N VAL A 13 10.04 8.70 19.30
CA VAL A 13 9.07 7.75 18.73
C VAL A 13 8.32 8.46 17.62
N TYR A 14 8.39 7.91 16.43
CA TYR A 14 7.89 8.56 15.20
C TYR A 14 6.87 7.68 14.50
N ALA A 15 5.77 8.29 14.03
CA ALA A 15 4.81 7.62 13.17
C ALA A 15 5.45 7.39 11.78
N THR A 16 5.13 6.27 11.16
CA THR A 16 5.64 5.96 9.82
C THR A 16 4.59 5.31 8.94
N LEU A 17 4.71 5.55 7.63
CA LEU A 17 3.95 4.88 6.59
C LEU A 17 4.91 4.15 5.64
N VAL A 18 4.67 2.87 5.40
CA VAL A 18 5.33 2.10 4.34
C VAL A 18 4.35 1.80 3.22
N ASP A 19 4.74 2.08 2.00
CA ASP A 19 4.01 1.70 0.78
C ASP A 19 4.90 0.83 -0.12
N ARG A 20 4.61 -0.47 -0.13
CA ARG A 20 5.20 -1.47 -1.02
C ARG A 20 4.29 -2.69 -1.09
N ILE A 21 3.99 -3.19 -2.27
CA ILE A 21 3.24 -4.44 -2.44
C ILE A 21 4.20 -5.62 -2.24
N VAL A 22 3.92 -6.42 -1.21
CA VAL A 22 4.70 -7.61 -0.85
C VAL A 22 3.75 -8.80 -0.71
N PRO A 23 3.59 -9.64 -1.76
CA PRO A 23 2.69 -10.80 -1.73
C PRO A 23 3.11 -11.91 -0.75
N GLY A 24 4.33 -11.83 -0.21
CA GLY A 24 4.85 -12.76 0.77
C GLY A 24 5.82 -13.79 0.19
N PHE A 25 5.85 -14.98 0.78
CA PHE A 25 6.80 -16.04 0.42
C PHE A 25 6.51 -16.61 -0.99
N PRO A 26 7.49 -16.60 -1.91
CA PRO A 26 7.32 -16.97 -3.31
C PRO A 26 7.33 -18.51 -3.50
N ARG A 27 6.27 -19.19 -3.07
CA ARG A 27 6.20 -20.67 -3.04
C ARG A 27 6.47 -21.34 -4.39
N LYS A 28 6.06 -20.71 -5.48
CA LYS A 28 6.26 -21.27 -6.85
C LYS A 28 7.70 -21.12 -7.32
N ASP A 29 8.38 -20.04 -6.93
CA ASP A 29 9.68 -19.64 -7.48
C ASP A 29 10.84 -19.88 -6.51
N ILE A 30 10.55 -20.37 -5.30
CA ILE A 30 11.53 -20.48 -4.21
C ILE A 30 12.75 -21.33 -4.59
N ALA A 31 12.57 -22.40 -5.37
CA ALA A 31 13.69 -23.25 -5.79
C ALA A 31 14.67 -22.48 -6.68
N ALA A 32 14.16 -21.74 -7.68
CA ALA A 32 14.97 -20.92 -8.58
C ALA A 32 15.61 -19.73 -7.86
N ILE A 33 14.92 -19.17 -6.87
CA ILE A 33 15.44 -18.07 -6.05
C ILE A 33 16.61 -18.57 -5.18
N LYS A 34 16.46 -19.73 -4.51
CA LYS A 34 17.52 -20.32 -3.68
C LYS A 34 18.77 -20.67 -4.49
N GLU A 35 18.60 -21.18 -5.71
CA GLU A 35 19.71 -21.43 -6.62
C GLU A 35 20.50 -20.15 -6.94
N LYS A 36 19.81 -19.02 -7.17
CA LYS A 36 20.45 -17.73 -7.41
C LYS A 36 21.12 -17.13 -6.17
N LEU A 37 20.53 -17.31 -4.99
CA LEU A 37 21.06 -16.79 -3.73
C LEU A 37 22.30 -17.57 -3.26
N GLN A 38 22.44 -18.84 -3.63
CA GLN A 38 23.52 -19.73 -3.19
C GLN A 38 23.54 -20.00 -1.66
N TYR A 39 22.45 -19.71 -0.97
CA TYR A 39 22.23 -20.03 0.45
C TYR A 39 20.75 -20.29 0.70
N ASP A 40 20.46 -20.98 1.81
CA ASP A 40 19.10 -21.25 2.25
C ASP A 40 18.56 -20.08 3.08
N ASP A 41 17.42 -19.53 2.64
CA ASP A 41 16.66 -18.54 3.36
C ASP A 41 15.18 -18.95 3.38
N ASN A 42 14.63 -19.07 4.58
CA ASN A 42 13.21 -19.42 4.79
C ASN A 42 12.32 -18.19 4.99
N LEU A 43 12.91 -16.99 5.01
CA LEU A 43 12.21 -15.71 5.19
C LEU A 43 12.18 -14.87 3.91
N VAL A 44 12.58 -15.47 2.78
CA VAL A 44 12.51 -14.80 1.47
C VAL A 44 11.11 -14.30 1.19
N VAL A 45 10.99 -13.05 0.80
CA VAL A 45 9.76 -12.47 0.28
C VAL A 45 10.00 -11.87 -1.11
N GLN A 46 8.99 -11.93 -1.94
CA GLN A 46 8.97 -11.25 -3.23
C GLN A 46 8.22 -9.93 -3.06
N ALA A 47 8.75 -8.88 -3.66
CA ALA A 47 8.16 -7.54 -3.59
C ALA A 47 8.26 -6.83 -4.94
N GLU A 48 7.42 -5.85 -5.16
CA GLU A 48 7.57 -4.92 -6.27
C GLU A 48 8.84 -4.05 -6.13
N ILE A 49 9.28 -3.43 -7.23
CA ILE A 49 10.44 -2.53 -7.22
C ILE A 49 10.09 -1.22 -6.49
N PHE A 50 8.87 -0.72 -6.66
CA PHE A 50 8.40 0.47 -5.97
C PHE A 50 8.50 0.31 -4.45
N HIS A 51 8.94 1.36 -3.79
CA HIS A 51 8.93 1.48 -2.33
C HIS A 51 8.84 2.94 -1.94
N LEU A 52 8.13 3.21 -0.86
CA LEU A 52 8.08 4.51 -0.19
C LEU A 52 8.02 4.28 1.31
N TRP A 53 8.88 4.96 2.04
CA TRP A 53 8.84 5.01 3.49
C TRP A 53 8.75 6.46 3.94
N VAL A 54 7.62 6.84 4.50
CA VAL A 54 7.40 8.18 5.06
C VAL A 54 7.57 8.10 6.56
N ILE A 55 8.36 9.00 7.12
CA ILE A 55 8.65 9.09 8.55
C ILE A 55 8.25 10.48 9.00
N GLU A 56 7.29 10.57 9.92
CA GLU A 56 6.89 11.80 10.56
C GLU A 56 7.91 12.16 11.64
N ALA A 57 8.91 12.92 11.27
CA ALA A 57 10.02 13.27 12.15
C ALA A 57 10.66 14.61 11.76
N PRO A 58 11.37 15.27 12.70
CA PRO A 58 12.22 16.40 12.37
C PRO A 58 13.30 16.02 11.34
N GLN A 59 13.69 16.97 10.47
CA GLN A 59 14.69 16.75 9.42
C GLN A 59 16.07 16.34 9.97
N GLU A 60 16.35 16.66 11.22
CA GLU A 60 17.59 16.29 11.91
C GLU A 60 17.77 14.78 12.01
N ILE A 61 16.66 14.04 12.11
CA ILE A 61 16.67 12.57 12.19
C ILE A 61 17.26 11.94 10.92
N ALA A 62 17.14 12.59 9.77
CA ALA A 62 17.80 12.14 8.54
C ALA A 62 19.33 12.09 8.64
N LYS A 63 19.94 12.78 9.61
CA LYS A 63 21.40 12.71 9.86
C LYS A 63 21.78 11.46 10.65
N GLU A 64 20.90 11.02 11.54
CA GLU A 64 21.10 9.82 12.36
C GLU A 64 20.69 8.55 11.61
N PHE A 65 19.66 8.68 10.77
CA PHE A 65 19.15 7.60 9.91
C PHE A 65 19.17 8.03 8.43
N PRO A 66 20.33 8.04 7.77
CA PRO A 66 20.49 8.57 6.42
C PRO A 66 20.05 7.60 5.31
N ALA A 67 18.87 7.01 5.43
CA ALA A 67 18.33 6.04 4.49
C ALA A 67 18.02 6.64 3.11
N ASP A 68 17.69 7.93 3.06
CA ASP A 68 17.53 8.72 1.84
C ASP A 68 18.83 8.77 1.02
N LYS A 69 19.98 8.88 1.70
CA LYS A 69 21.31 8.89 1.06
C LYS A 69 21.76 7.52 0.55
N ALA A 70 21.15 6.45 1.04
CA ALA A 70 21.39 5.09 0.57
C ALA A 70 20.65 4.77 -0.75
N GLY A 71 20.01 5.74 -1.37
CA GLY A 71 19.23 5.57 -2.61
C GLY A 71 17.84 4.97 -2.37
N LEU A 72 17.38 4.93 -1.12
CA LEU A 72 16.02 4.49 -0.77
C LEU A 72 15.05 5.68 -0.85
N ASN A 73 13.81 5.41 -1.28
CA ASN A 73 12.75 6.42 -1.30
C ASN A 73 12.16 6.59 0.11
N VAL A 74 12.90 7.33 0.95
CA VAL A 74 12.54 7.66 2.33
C VAL A 74 12.31 9.16 2.45
N LEU A 75 11.19 9.55 3.05
CA LEU A 75 10.82 10.95 3.26
C LEU A 75 10.71 11.23 4.75
N PHE A 76 11.35 12.30 5.21
CA PHE A 76 11.13 12.86 6.55
C PHE A 76 10.21 14.06 6.43
N VAL A 77 9.05 13.98 7.06
CA VAL A 77 7.96 14.95 6.86
C VAL A 77 7.40 15.46 8.19
N PRO A 78 6.79 16.65 8.22
CA PRO A 78 6.12 17.16 9.41
C PRO A 78 4.85 16.38 9.79
N SER A 79 4.19 15.75 8.81
CA SER A 79 3.05 14.86 9.02
C SER A 79 2.97 13.77 7.95
N GLU A 80 2.76 12.53 8.37
CA GLU A 80 2.55 11.39 7.48
C GLU A 80 1.08 11.27 7.01
N ALA A 81 0.15 11.96 7.69
CA ALA A 81 -1.28 11.82 7.48
C ALA A 81 -1.73 11.98 6.00
N PRO A 82 -1.28 12.98 5.21
CA PRO A 82 -1.66 13.09 3.81
C PRO A 82 -1.22 11.89 2.95
N TYR A 83 -0.07 11.32 3.26
CA TYR A 83 0.45 10.13 2.58
C TYR A 83 -0.35 8.89 2.97
N HIS A 84 -0.69 8.77 4.25
CA HIS A 84 -1.51 7.70 4.79
C HIS A 84 -2.91 7.70 4.16
N GLU A 85 -3.62 8.84 4.20
CA GLU A 85 -4.93 8.98 3.59
C GLU A 85 -4.93 8.59 2.12
N ARG A 86 -4.04 9.19 1.33
CA ARG A 86 -3.92 8.89 -0.10
C ARG A 86 -3.66 7.39 -0.34
N LYS A 87 -2.72 6.79 0.39
CA LYS A 87 -2.37 5.37 0.23
C LYS A 87 -3.51 4.45 0.65
N VAL A 88 -4.15 4.70 1.79
CA VAL A 88 -5.26 3.87 2.28
C VAL A 88 -6.44 3.96 1.33
N THR A 89 -6.78 5.14 0.85
CA THR A 89 -7.92 5.37 -0.03
C THR A 89 -7.66 4.87 -1.44
N LEU A 90 -6.54 5.22 -2.09
CA LEU A 90 -6.32 4.93 -3.52
C LEU A 90 -5.51 3.65 -3.81
N LEU A 91 -4.93 3.01 -2.79
CA LEU A 91 -4.31 1.70 -2.97
C LEU A 91 -5.03 0.61 -2.20
N ASN A 92 -5.24 0.80 -0.90
CA ASN A 92 -5.85 -0.24 -0.08
C ASN A 92 -7.37 -0.37 -0.29
N GLY A 93 -8.09 0.74 -0.49
CA GLY A 93 -9.53 0.75 -0.81
C GLY A 93 -9.83 -0.07 -2.07
N PRO A 94 -9.26 0.29 -3.24
CA PRO A 94 -9.45 -0.46 -4.48
C PRO A 94 -9.14 -1.95 -4.35
N HIS A 95 -8.08 -2.34 -3.65
CA HIS A 95 -7.79 -3.74 -3.35
C HIS A 95 -8.93 -4.43 -2.57
N THR A 96 -9.49 -3.71 -1.59
CA THR A 96 -10.53 -4.25 -0.71
C THR A 96 -11.83 -4.51 -1.46
N VAL A 97 -12.27 -3.57 -2.31
CA VAL A 97 -13.52 -3.73 -3.09
C VAL A 97 -13.35 -4.62 -4.32
N LEU A 98 -12.16 -4.63 -4.94
CA LEU A 98 -11.83 -5.48 -6.09
C LEU A 98 -11.89 -6.97 -5.74
N SER A 99 -11.30 -7.34 -4.59
CA SER A 99 -11.01 -8.73 -4.27
C SER A 99 -12.24 -9.64 -4.19
N PRO A 100 -13.35 -9.28 -3.51
CA PRO A 100 -14.53 -10.14 -3.49
C PRO A 100 -15.21 -10.24 -4.87
N VAL A 101 -15.23 -9.16 -5.65
CA VAL A 101 -15.80 -9.14 -7.00
C VAL A 101 -15.00 -10.06 -7.93
N ALA A 102 -13.68 -9.97 -7.90
CA ALA A 102 -12.78 -10.83 -8.67
C ALA A 102 -12.94 -12.29 -8.29
N TYR A 103 -12.95 -12.60 -6.98
CA TYR A 103 -13.09 -13.96 -6.48
C TYR A 103 -14.40 -14.61 -6.91
N LEU A 104 -15.53 -13.91 -6.76
CA LEU A 104 -16.85 -14.39 -7.17
C LEU A 104 -16.99 -14.55 -8.69
N SER A 105 -16.18 -13.82 -9.45
CA SER A 105 -16.09 -13.91 -10.92
C SER A 105 -15.08 -14.97 -11.40
N GLY A 106 -14.46 -15.73 -10.49
CA GLY A 106 -13.48 -16.77 -10.82
C GLY A 106 -12.07 -16.23 -11.18
N VAL A 107 -11.80 -14.95 -10.92
CA VAL A 107 -10.49 -14.32 -11.17
C VAL A 107 -9.67 -14.35 -9.88
N ASN A 108 -8.45 -14.89 -9.96
CA ASN A 108 -7.69 -15.27 -8.77
C ASN A 108 -6.55 -14.30 -8.41
N ILE A 109 -6.11 -13.45 -9.34
CA ILE A 109 -5.03 -12.47 -9.11
C ILE A 109 -5.45 -11.06 -9.53
N VAL A 110 -4.89 -10.07 -8.86
CA VAL A 110 -5.23 -8.65 -9.05
C VAL A 110 -4.99 -8.19 -10.49
N ARG A 111 -3.86 -8.56 -11.10
CA ARG A 111 -3.53 -8.20 -12.48
C ARG A 111 -4.62 -8.64 -13.45
N ASP A 112 -5.04 -9.89 -13.38
CA ASP A 112 -6.06 -10.44 -14.29
C ASP A 112 -7.41 -9.77 -14.05
N ALA A 113 -7.73 -9.39 -12.81
CA ALA A 113 -8.92 -8.64 -12.48
C ALA A 113 -8.89 -7.23 -13.09
N CYS A 114 -7.76 -6.52 -13.02
CA CYS A 114 -7.60 -5.21 -13.64
C CYS A 114 -7.68 -5.26 -15.17
N GLN A 115 -7.23 -6.35 -15.78
CA GLN A 115 -7.29 -6.57 -17.23
C GLN A 115 -8.65 -7.14 -17.71
N HIS A 116 -9.50 -7.60 -16.78
CA HIS A 116 -10.81 -8.12 -17.14
C HIS A 116 -11.73 -7.00 -17.64
N PRO A 117 -12.44 -7.16 -18.77
CA PRO A 117 -13.20 -6.07 -19.40
C PRO A 117 -14.22 -5.38 -18.50
N VAL A 118 -14.91 -6.13 -17.64
CA VAL A 118 -15.91 -5.59 -16.72
C VAL A 118 -15.30 -5.17 -15.39
N ILE A 119 -14.46 -6.02 -14.78
CA ILE A 119 -13.88 -5.75 -13.46
C ILE A 119 -12.88 -4.58 -13.56
N GLY A 120 -12.10 -4.50 -14.64
CA GLY A 120 -11.21 -3.37 -14.89
C GLY A 120 -11.94 -2.03 -15.02
N GLN A 121 -13.11 -2.00 -15.65
CA GLN A 121 -13.95 -0.79 -15.69
C GLN A 121 -14.52 -0.45 -14.31
N TYR A 122 -14.97 -1.46 -13.56
CA TYR A 122 -15.46 -1.28 -12.20
C TYR A 122 -14.41 -0.63 -11.31
N ILE A 123 -13.19 -1.19 -11.28
CA ILE A 123 -12.14 -0.66 -10.41
C ILE A 123 -11.69 0.75 -10.81
N ASN A 124 -11.67 1.07 -12.12
CA ASN A 124 -11.39 2.42 -12.58
C ASN A 124 -12.44 3.41 -12.08
N LYS A 125 -13.74 3.07 -12.19
CA LYS A 125 -14.80 3.93 -11.66
C LYS A 125 -14.68 4.15 -10.17
N VAL A 126 -14.53 3.08 -9.39
CA VAL A 126 -14.35 3.19 -7.94
C VAL A 126 -13.16 4.08 -7.59
N MET A 127 -12.03 3.93 -8.27
CA MET A 127 -10.82 4.70 -7.98
C MET A 127 -10.98 6.19 -8.30
N PHE A 128 -11.42 6.51 -9.53
CA PHE A 128 -11.38 7.87 -10.05
C PHE A 128 -12.66 8.66 -9.81
N ASP A 129 -13.83 7.99 -9.85
CA ASP A 129 -15.12 8.67 -9.75
C ASP A 129 -15.67 8.69 -8.30
N GLU A 130 -15.20 7.77 -7.44
CA GLU A 130 -15.70 7.65 -6.07
C GLU A 130 -14.62 7.95 -5.02
N LEU A 131 -13.59 7.10 -4.90
CA LEU A 131 -12.61 7.22 -3.83
C LEU A 131 -11.73 8.48 -3.95
N MET A 132 -11.28 8.84 -5.14
CA MET A 132 -10.44 10.01 -5.33
C MET A 132 -11.14 11.31 -4.94
N GLU A 133 -12.46 11.41 -5.15
CA GLU A 133 -13.24 12.60 -4.84
C GLU A 133 -13.41 12.85 -3.33
N THR A 134 -13.19 11.82 -2.49
CA THR A 134 -13.25 11.95 -1.03
C THR A 134 -11.99 12.55 -0.40
N LEU A 135 -10.93 12.73 -1.17
CA LEU A 135 -9.64 13.20 -0.67
C LEU A 135 -9.47 14.70 -0.89
N ASN A 136 -9.16 15.42 0.19
CA ASN A 136 -8.87 16.86 0.12
C ASN A 136 -7.37 17.13 -0.16
N LEU A 137 -6.89 16.66 -1.30
CA LEU A 137 -5.52 16.82 -1.80
C LEU A 137 -5.56 17.31 -3.26
N PRO A 138 -4.46 17.85 -3.81
CA PRO A 138 -4.41 18.30 -5.20
C PRO A 138 -4.82 17.20 -6.19
N LYS A 139 -5.84 17.46 -7.00
CA LYS A 139 -6.43 16.47 -7.91
C LYS A 139 -5.43 15.87 -8.91
N ASP A 140 -4.50 16.65 -9.39
CA ASP A 140 -3.48 16.18 -10.33
C ASP A 140 -2.52 15.18 -9.66
N GLU A 141 -2.16 15.41 -8.40
CA GLU A 141 -1.33 14.49 -7.61
C GLU A 141 -2.09 13.19 -7.30
N LEU A 142 -3.37 13.30 -6.94
CA LEU A 142 -4.22 12.14 -6.66
C LEU A 142 -4.39 11.28 -7.92
N LYS A 143 -4.68 11.93 -9.06
CA LYS A 143 -4.83 11.25 -10.35
C LYS A 143 -3.55 10.51 -10.74
N LYS A 144 -2.40 11.20 -10.67
CA LYS A 144 -1.12 10.55 -10.94
C LYS A 144 -0.87 9.37 -10.02
N PHE A 145 -1.13 9.51 -8.72
CA PHE A 145 -0.95 8.41 -7.77
C PHE A 145 -1.88 7.23 -8.08
N ALA A 146 -3.13 7.48 -8.46
CA ALA A 146 -4.08 6.43 -8.85
C ALA A 146 -3.63 5.69 -10.12
N GLU A 147 -3.13 6.42 -11.12
CA GLU A 147 -2.55 5.85 -12.35
C GLU A 147 -1.32 4.99 -12.03
N ASP A 148 -0.41 5.47 -11.19
CA ASP A 148 0.77 4.73 -10.73
C ASP A 148 0.36 3.44 -9.96
N VAL A 149 -0.70 3.49 -9.16
CA VAL A 149 -1.26 2.32 -8.45
C VAL A 149 -1.82 1.29 -9.43
N LEU A 150 -2.55 1.72 -10.46
CA LEU A 150 -3.05 0.80 -11.49
C LEU A 150 -1.92 0.13 -12.28
N GLU A 151 -0.82 0.84 -12.54
CA GLU A 151 0.38 0.25 -13.14
C GLU A 151 0.98 -0.83 -12.23
N ARG A 152 1.07 -0.56 -10.92
CA ARG A 152 1.54 -1.53 -9.91
C ARG A 152 0.63 -2.75 -9.81
N PHE A 153 -0.70 -2.59 -9.92
CA PHE A 153 -1.66 -3.69 -9.95
C PHE A 153 -1.48 -4.58 -11.19
N ASN A 154 -1.07 -3.99 -12.30
CA ASN A 154 -0.79 -4.68 -13.57
C ASN A 154 0.63 -5.26 -13.66
N ASN A 155 1.43 -5.20 -12.59
CA ASN A 155 2.80 -5.71 -12.59
C ASN A 155 2.86 -7.19 -13.02
N PRO A 156 3.52 -7.52 -14.15
CA PRO A 156 3.55 -8.89 -14.67
C PRO A 156 4.41 -9.85 -13.85
N PHE A 157 5.24 -9.33 -12.97
CA PHE A 157 6.17 -10.12 -12.16
C PHE A 157 5.63 -10.46 -10.76
N VAL A 158 4.44 -9.97 -10.42
CA VAL A 158 3.85 -10.16 -9.09
C VAL A 158 2.45 -10.75 -9.22
N ASP A 159 2.30 -12.01 -8.83
CA ASP A 159 0.99 -12.67 -8.74
C ASP A 159 0.36 -12.41 -7.38
N HIS A 160 -0.33 -11.27 -7.25
CA HIS A 160 -1.00 -10.91 -6.00
C HIS A 160 -2.37 -11.60 -5.91
N ALA A 161 -2.46 -12.65 -5.09
CA ALA A 161 -3.68 -13.43 -4.95
C ALA A 161 -4.80 -12.64 -4.26
N VAL A 162 -5.98 -12.56 -4.87
CA VAL A 162 -7.15 -11.88 -4.29
C VAL A 162 -7.57 -12.48 -2.94
N THR A 163 -7.41 -13.78 -2.75
CA THR A 163 -7.68 -14.47 -1.49
C THR A 163 -6.81 -14.00 -0.33
N SER A 164 -5.56 -13.60 -0.59
CA SER A 164 -4.66 -13.03 0.41
C SER A 164 -5.13 -11.64 0.85
N ILE A 165 -5.70 -10.86 -0.07
CA ILE A 165 -6.26 -9.55 0.22
C ILE A 165 -7.57 -9.68 0.99
N MET A 166 -8.39 -10.70 0.70
CA MET A 166 -9.69 -10.94 1.35
C MET A 166 -9.59 -11.32 2.83
N LEU A 167 -8.42 -11.69 3.33
CA LEU A 167 -8.25 -11.90 4.77
C LEU A 167 -8.65 -10.64 5.55
N ASN A 168 -9.57 -10.83 6.52
CA ASN A 168 -10.16 -9.73 7.30
C ASN A 168 -10.85 -8.65 6.43
N SER A 169 -11.59 -9.05 5.39
CA SER A 169 -12.25 -8.13 4.46
C SER A 169 -13.20 -7.16 5.15
N PHE A 170 -13.98 -7.62 6.12
CA PHE A 170 -14.97 -6.80 6.79
C PHE A 170 -14.34 -5.62 7.57
N PRO A 171 -13.39 -5.81 8.51
CA PRO A 171 -12.70 -4.70 9.14
C PRO A 171 -11.94 -3.79 8.15
N LYS A 172 -11.43 -4.36 7.06
CA LYS A 172 -10.77 -3.55 6.01
C LYS A 172 -11.77 -2.66 5.29
N TYR A 173 -12.94 -3.17 4.95
CA TYR A 173 -14.00 -2.38 4.33
C TYR A 173 -14.46 -1.25 5.26
N GLU A 174 -14.72 -1.56 6.53
CA GLU A 174 -15.13 -0.58 7.54
C GLU A 174 -14.12 0.57 7.72
N THR A 175 -12.83 0.28 7.58
CA THR A 175 -11.78 1.29 7.83
C THR A 175 -11.27 1.99 6.59
N ARG A 176 -11.49 1.45 5.39
CA ARG A 176 -10.89 1.95 4.14
C ARG A 176 -11.92 2.54 3.18
N ASP A 177 -13.10 1.96 3.10
CA ASP A 177 -14.09 2.26 2.07
C ASP A 177 -15.37 2.86 2.66
N LEU A 178 -15.90 2.30 3.76
CA LEU A 178 -17.14 2.75 4.37
C LEU A 178 -17.11 4.22 4.82
N PRO A 179 -16.08 4.74 5.49
CA PRO A 179 -16.04 6.16 5.86
C PRO A 179 -16.07 7.09 4.64
N ARG A 180 -15.58 6.61 3.50
CA ARG A 180 -15.55 7.39 2.26
C ARG A 180 -16.91 7.39 1.55
N SER A 181 -17.67 6.30 1.66
CA SER A 181 -19.02 6.23 1.10
C SER A 181 -20.05 7.07 1.87
N GLU A 182 -19.84 7.26 3.18
CA GLU A 182 -20.73 8.04 4.02
C GLU A 182 -20.54 9.55 3.86
N GLU A 183 -19.33 10.00 3.49
CA GLU A 183 -19.06 11.43 3.21
C GLU A 183 -19.88 11.97 2.03
N HIS A 184 -20.28 11.12 1.08
CA HIS A 184 -21.12 11.49 -0.07
C HIS A 184 -22.63 11.45 0.21
N THR A 185 -23.07 10.90 1.33
CA THR A 185 -24.49 10.78 1.68
C THR A 185 -25.01 11.86 2.62
N SER A 186 -24.17 12.79 3.01
CA SER A 186 -24.46 13.88 3.97
C SER A 186 -24.78 15.23 3.33
N GLU A 187 -25.09 15.29 2.02
CA GLU A 187 -25.65 16.49 1.35
C GLU A 187 -27.13 16.38 1.07
#